data_000f9f09528cde449328e37a1d6b8b33
#
_entry.id   000f9f09528cde449328e37a1d6b8b33
#
_cell.length_a   1.000
_cell.length_b   1.000
_cell.length_c   1.000
_cell.angle_alpha   90.00
_cell.angle_beta   90.00
_cell.angle_gamma   90.00
#
_symmetry.space_group_name_H-M   'P 1'
#
loop_
_entity.id
_entity.type
_entity.pdbx_description
1 polymer ?
#
loop_
_entity_poly.entity_id
_entity_poly.type
_entity_poly.pdbx_seq_one_letter_code
_entity_poly.pdbx_strand_id
1 'polypeptide(L)'
;MAELEEKFMREALREAKAAEAEDEIPIGAVIVFAGRVIAKGHNMTERLHDPTAHAEMIAITAATEAMGGKYLNDCTLYVTVEPCPMCAAASAWAQVGRIVYGASDPKRGYSLFTPS
;
A
#
# COMPACT_ATOMS: atom_id res chain seq x y z
N MET A 1 8.75 -10.30 -12.87
CA MET A 1 7.40 -9.80 -12.59
C MET A 1 6.57 -9.84 -13.87
N ALA A 2 5.34 -10.30 -13.80
CA ALA A 2 4.45 -10.33 -14.96
C ALA A 2 4.10 -8.90 -15.41
N GLU A 3 3.72 -8.73 -16.68
CA GLU A 3 3.38 -7.42 -17.24
C GLU A 3 2.30 -6.69 -16.46
N LEU A 4 1.25 -7.41 -16.01
CA LEU A 4 0.19 -6.81 -15.20
C LEU A 4 0.72 -6.31 -13.85
N GLU A 5 1.61 -7.07 -13.22
CA GLU A 5 2.20 -6.65 -11.96
C GLU A 5 3.09 -5.43 -12.13
N GLU A 6 3.83 -5.35 -13.24
CA GLU A 6 4.62 -4.15 -13.56
C GLU A 6 3.71 -2.94 -13.75
N LYS A 7 2.60 -3.12 -14.46
CA LYS A 7 1.64 -2.03 -14.69
C LYS A 7 1.12 -1.46 -13.37
N PHE A 8 0.71 -2.33 -12.46
CA PHE A 8 0.17 -1.89 -11.18
C PHE A 8 1.25 -1.30 -10.28
N MET A 9 2.47 -1.83 -10.34
CA MET A 9 3.58 -1.25 -9.61
C MET A 9 3.93 0.15 -10.13
N ARG A 10 3.81 0.38 -11.44
CA ARG A 10 4.00 1.74 -12.01
C ARG A 10 2.94 2.70 -11.48
N GLU A 11 1.71 2.25 -11.33
CA GLU A 11 0.66 3.07 -10.72
C GLU A 11 1.02 3.43 -9.28
N ALA A 12 1.53 2.47 -8.50
CA ALA A 12 2.01 2.73 -7.14
C ALA A 12 3.18 3.72 -7.14
N LEU A 13 4.09 3.61 -8.12
CA LEU A 13 5.21 4.56 -8.25
C LEU A 13 4.73 5.98 -8.56
N ARG A 14 3.66 6.13 -9.34
CA ARG A 14 3.06 7.44 -9.59
C ARG A 14 2.56 8.06 -8.30
N GLU A 15 1.97 7.25 -7.42
CA GLU A 15 1.53 7.73 -6.11
C GLU A 15 2.73 8.12 -5.25
N ALA A 16 3.83 7.37 -5.31
CA ALA A 16 5.06 7.73 -4.60
C ALA A 16 5.59 9.09 -5.07
N LYS A 17 5.55 9.37 -6.37
CA LYS A 17 5.95 10.66 -6.93
C LYS A 17 5.03 11.77 -6.47
N ALA A 18 3.73 11.51 -6.35
CA ALA A 18 2.78 12.48 -5.83
C ALA A 18 3.13 12.85 -4.38
N ALA A 19 3.50 11.86 -3.57
CA ALA A 19 3.94 12.11 -2.20
C ALA A 19 5.20 12.97 -2.17
N GLU A 20 6.18 12.65 -3.02
CA GLU A 20 7.42 13.42 -3.11
C GLU A 20 7.14 14.89 -3.47
N ALA A 21 6.22 15.13 -4.38
CA ALA A 21 5.84 16.48 -4.78
C ALA A 21 5.18 17.27 -3.64
N GLU A 22 4.67 16.58 -2.63
CA GLU A 22 4.03 17.17 -1.45
C GLU A 22 4.98 17.20 -0.24
N ASP A 23 6.26 16.96 -0.45
CA ASP A 23 7.27 16.87 0.62
C ASP A 23 6.97 15.77 1.65
N GLU A 24 6.33 14.72 1.22
CA GLU A 24 6.11 13.50 2.01
C GLU A 24 7.15 12.45 1.65
N ILE A 25 7.28 11.43 2.49
CA ILE A 25 8.12 10.27 2.15
C ILE A 25 7.55 9.62 0.88
N PRO A 26 8.38 9.38 -0.15
CA PRO A 26 7.89 8.93 -1.46
C PRO A 26 7.53 7.44 -1.48
N ILE A 27 6.43 7.10 -0.85
CA ILE A 27 5.85 5.76 -0.86
C ILE A 27 4.45 5.84 -1.42
N GLY A 28 4.14 4.96 -2.36
CA GLY A 28 2.83 4.87 -2.97
C GLY A 28 2.29 3.46 -2.96
N ALA A 29 0.97 3.35 -2.99
CA ALA A 29 0.27 2.08 -2.96
C ALA A 29 -0.99 2.13 -3.82
N VAL A 30 -1.32 0.99 -4.43
CA VAL A 30 -2.61 0.81 -5.09
C VAL A 30 -3.19 -0.52 -4.67
N ILE A 31 -4.51 -0.61 -4.67
CA ILE A 31 -5.22 -1.87 -4.42
C ILE A 31 -6.00 -2.23 -5.66
N VAL A 32 -5.87 -3.49 -6.07
CA VAL A 32 -6.42 -4.03 -7.31
C VAL A 32 -7.43 -5.12 -7.00
N PHE A 33 -8.58 -5.05 -7.64
CA PHE A 33 -9.61 -6.07 -7.58
C PHE A 33 -10.05 -6.40 -9.01
N ALA A 34 -10.09 -7.69 -9.35
CA ALA A 34 -10.53 -8.17 -10.67
C ALA A 34 -9.81 -7.45 -11.83
N GLY A 35 -8.49 -7.24 -11.70
CA GLY A 35 -7.67 -6.62 -12.73
C GLY A 35 -7.78 -5.10 -12.83
N ARG A 36 -8.44 -4.45 -11.87
CA ARG A 36 -8.68 -3.00 -11.89
C ARG A 36 -8.21 -2.34 -10.61
N VAL A 37 -7.58 -1.18 -10.74
CA VAL A 37 -7.20 -0.36 -9.58
C VAL A 37 -8.47 0.23 -8.98
N ILE A 38 -8.77 -0.14 -7.73
CA ILE A 38 -9.96 0.35 -7.04
C ILE A 38 -9.62 1.41 -5.98
N ALA A 39 -8.35 1.53 -5.59
CA ALA A 39 -7.93 2.51 -4.60
C ALA A 39 -6.47 2.84 -4.78
N LYS A 40 -6.10 4.06 -4.41
CA LYS A 40 -4.73 4.55 -4.44
C LYS A 40 -4.42 5.26 -3.14
N GLY A 41 -3.16 5.27 -2.76
CA GLY A 41 -2.72 6.02 -1.59
C GLY A 41 -1.25 6.37 -1.69
N HIS A 42 -0.87 7.46 -1.04
CA HIS A 42 0.53 7.81 -0.86
C HIS A 42 0.71 8.36 0.55
N ASN A 43 1.94 8.38 1.02
CA ASN A 43 2.22 8.82 2.37
C ASN A 43 1.73 10.26 2.58
N MET A 44 1.00 10.50 3.68
CA MET A 44 0.42 11.80 4.01
C MET A 44 0.62 12.14 5.49
N THR A 45 1.66 11.60 6.12
CA THR A 45 1.88 11.79 7.56
C THR A 45 2.07 13.26 7.95
N GLU A 46 2.76 14.04 7.11
CA GLU A 46 2.97 15.47 7.37
C GLU A 46 1.68 16.26 7.12
N ARG A 47 1.06 16.03 5.98
CA ARG A 47 -0.12 16.77 5.57
C ARG A 47 -1.29 16.59 6.53
N LEU A 48 -1.51 15.36 7.02
CA LEU A 48 -2.61 15.04 7.92
C LEU A 48 -2.23 15.16 9.39
N HIS A 49 -0.96 15.46 9.70
CA HIS A 49 -0.44 15.44 11.07
C HIS A 49 -0.79 14.11 11.76
N ASP A 50 -0.61 13.01 11.02
CA ASP A 50 -1.00 11.68 11.46
C ASP A 50 0.15 10.70 11.17
N PRO A 51 0.84 10.21 12.22
CA PRO A 51 1.97 9.29 12.02
C PRO A 51 1.57 7.94 11.44
N THR A 52 0.28 7.62 11.40
CA THR A 52 -0.21 6.37 10.81
C THR A 52 -0.68 6.53 9.37
N ALA A 53 -0.63 7.74 8.81
CA ALA A 53 -1.13 8.03 7.45
C ALA A 53 -0.14 7.57 6.38
N HIS A 54 0.24 6.30 6.42
CA HIS A 54 1.08 5.66 5.42
C HIS A 54 0.27 5.36 4.15
N ALA A 55 0.97 5.21 3.03
CA ALA A 55 0.34 4.95 1.74
C ALA A 55 -0.63 3.76 1.79
N GLU A 56 -0.23 2.68 2.46
CA GLU A 56 -1.03 1.46 2.57
C GLU A 56 -2.30 1.71 3.40
N MET A 57 -2.21 2.47 4.48
CA MET A 57 -3.36 2.79 5.31
C MET A 57 -4.39 3.61 4.54
N ILE A 58 -3.92 4.60 3.79
CA ILE A 58 -4.77 5.42 2.93
C ILE A 58 -5.46 4.55 1.88
N ALA A 59 -4.69 3.69 1.20
CA ALA A 59 -5.23 2.83 0.16
C ALA A 59 -6.25 1.81 0.71
N ILE A 60 -5.97 1.20 1.86
CA ILE A 60 -6.89 0.24 2.49
C ILE A 60 -8.21 0.91 2.84
N THR A 61 -8.18 2.10 3.44
CA THR A 61 -9.39 2.83 3.79
C THR A 61 -10.22 3.14 2.54
N ALA A 62 -9.57 3.62 1.48
CA ALA A 62 -10.25 3.92 0.23
C ALA A 62 -10.82 2.65 -0.43
N ALA A 63 -10.10 1.54 -0.37
CA ALA A 63 -10.54 0.27 -0.97
C ALA A 63 -11.75 -0.31 -0.25
N THR A 64 -11.77 -0.30 1.08
CA THR A 64 -12.90 -0.82 1.84
C THR A 64 -14.15 0.00 1.56
N GLU A 65 -14.01 1.30 1.40
CA GLU A 65 -15.13 2.16 1.03
C GLU A 65 -15.62 1.83 -0.39
N ALA A 66 -14.70 1.68 -1.34
CA ALA A 66 -15.05 1.36 -2.72
C ALA A 66 -15.74 0.00 -2.84
N MET A 67 -15.32 -0.99 -2.03
CA MET A 67 -15.90 -2.33 -2.04
C MET A 67 -17.20 -2.41 -1.23
N GLY A 68 -17.50 -1.41 -0.42
CA GLY A 68 -18.70 -1.40 0.42
C GLY A 68 -18.61 -2.34 1.60
N GLY A 69 -17.41 -2.71 2.06
CA GLY A 69 -17.21 -3.61 3.19
C GLY A 69 -15.76 -3.61 3.66
N LYS A 70 -15.52 -4.11 4.85
CA LYS A 70 -14.21 -4.00 5.52
C LYS A 70 -13.18 -5.04 5.09
N TYR A 71 -13.56 -6.06 4.32
CA TYR A 71 -12.64 -7.13 3.96
C TYR A 71 -12.28 -7.08 2.48
N LEU A 72 -11.00 -7.30 2.20
CA LEU A 72 -10.41 -7.17 0.87
C LEU A 72 -9.83 -8.53 0.40
N ASN A 73 -10.58 -9.60 0.62
CA ASN A 73 -10.11 -10.98 0.40
C ASN A 73 -9.58 -11.26 -1.01
N ASP A 74 -10.21 -10.70 -2.03
CA ASP A 74 -9.83 -10.93 -3.42
C ASP A 74 -9.01 -9.79 -4.01
N CYS A 75 -8.46 -8.92 -3.13
CA CYS A 75 -7.68 -7.76 -3.57
C CYS A 75 -6.20 -8.01 -3.41
N THR A 76 -5.41 -7.34 -4.26
CA THR A 76 -3.96 -7.31 -4.17
C THR A 76 -3.52 -5.88 -3.87
N LEU A 77 -2.67 -5.74 -2.85
CA LEU A 77 -2.02 -4.47 -2.52
C LEU A 77 -0.66 -4.44 -3.21
N TYR A 78 -0.43 -3.42 -4.04
CA TYR A 78 0.87 -3.12 -4.62
C TYR A 78 1.42 -1.89 -3.91
N VAL A 79 2.60 -2.00 -3.33
CA VAL A 79 3.25 -0.90 -2.62
C VAL A 79 4.71 -0.82 -3.03
N THR A 80 5.23 0.40 -3.16
CA THR A 80 6.57 0.62 -3.70
C THR A 80 7.69 0.13 -2.79
N VAL A 81 7.45 0.11 -1.47
CA VAL A 81 8.42 -0.33 -0.47
C VAL A 81 7.74 -1.33 0.47
N GLU A 82 8.49 -2.28 0.98
CA GLU A 82 8.00 -3.28 1.93
C GLU A 82 7.21 -2.61 3.07
N PRO A 83 6.00 -3.09 3.39
CA PRO A 83 5.20 -2.50 4.47
C PRO A 83 5.91 -2.61 5.82
N CYS A 84 5.73 -1.59 6.66
CA CYS A 84 6.14 -1.66 8.06
C CYS A 84 5.21 -2.60 8.84
N PRO A 85 5.56 -2.99 10.08
CA PRO A 85 4.70 -3.88 10.87
C PRO A 85 3.27 -3.37 11.06
N MET A 86 3.08 -2.06 11.21
CA MET A 86 1.73 -1.48 11.33
C MET A 86 0.90 -1.74 10.08
N CYS A 87 1.46 -1.46 8.90
CA CYS A 87 0.74 -1.64 7.64
C CYS A 87 0.54 -3.11 7.30
N ALA A 88 1.51 -3.96 7.63
CA ALA A 88 1.37 -5.40 7.45
C ALA A 88 0.24 -5.94 8.33
N ALA A 89 0.17 -5.50 9.58
CA ALA A 89 -0.90 -5.90 10.48
C ALA A 89 -2.26 -5.38 10.00
N ALA A 90 -2.31 -4.12 9.55
CA ALA A 90 -3.55 -3.55 9.00
C ALA A 90 -4.03 -4.33 7.78
N SER A 91 -3.11 -4.73 6.90
CA SER A 91 -3.43 -5.55 5.73
C SER A 91 -4.01 -6.90 6.14
N ALA A 92 -3.46 -7.51 7.20
CA ALA A 92 -3.97 -8.76 7.74
C ALA A 92 -5.38 -8.58 8.34
N TRP A 93 -5.61 -7.50 9.07
CA TRP A 93 -6.93 -7.21 9.62
C TRP A 93 -7.97 -6.97 8.52
N ALA A 94 -7.57 -6.30 7.44
CA ALA A 94 -8.44 -6.08 6.29
C ALA A 94 -8.58 -7.34 5.40
N GLN A 95 -7.82 -8.38 5.70
CA GLN A 95 -7.79 -9.64 4.94
C GLN A 95 -7.42 -9.43 3.47
N VAL A 96 -6.44 -8.56 3.22
CA VAL A 96 -5.90 -8.38 1.87
C VAL A 96 -5.37 -9.73 1.38
N GLY A 97 -5.78 -10.13 0.17
CA GLY A 97 -5.47 -11.45 -0.34
C GLY A 97 -4.01 -11.65 -0.71
N ARG A 98 -3.32 -10.59 -1.14
CA ARG A 98 -1.94 -10.66 -1.61
C ARG A 98 -1.28 -9.30 -1.47
N ILE A 99 0.01 -9.30 -1.12
CA ILE A 99 0.82 -8.07 -1.08
C ILE A 99 2.02 -8.26 -2.01
N VAL A 100 2.23 -7.28 -2.89
CA VAL A 100 3.39 -7.20 -3.77
C VAL A 100 4.11 -5.90 -3.47
N TYR A 101 5.39 -5.95 -3.14
CA TYR A 101 6.16 -4.73 -2.90
C TYR A 101 7.39 -4.68 -3.79
N GLY A 102 7.83 -3.44 -4.09
CA GLY A 102 8.91 -3.21 -5.03
C GLY A 102 10.30 -3.37 -4.41
N ALA A 103 10.52 -2.79 -3.25
CA ALA A 103 11.83 -2.80 -2.59
C ALA A 103 11.69 -3.22 -1.13
N SER A 104 12.65 -4.02 -0.64
CA SER A 104 12.72 -4.36 0.78
C SER A 104 13.12 -3.14 1.59
N ASP A 105 12.63 -3.05 2.82
CA ASP A 105 13.03 -2.01 3.75
C ASP A 105 13.90 -2.64 4.84
N PRO A 106 15.22 -2.42 4.81
CA PRO A 106 16.12 -3.06 5.75
C PRO A 106 16.03 -2.50 7.18
N LYS A 107 15.32 -1.42 7.38
CA LYS A 107 15.18 -0.79 8.69
C LYS A 107 13.83 -1.01 9.33
N ARG A 108 12.76 -0.96 8.55
CA ARG A 108 11.39 -0.94 9.06
C ARG A 108 10.45 -1.97 8.43
N GLY A 109 10.94 -2.79 7.50
CA GLY A 109 10.11 -3.78 6.85
C GLY A 109 9.59 -4.82 7.84
N TYR A 110 8.36 -5.28 7.61
CA TYR A 110 7.72 -6.24 8.52
C TYR A 110 8.50 -7.56 8.63
N SER A 111 9.24 -7.94 7.59
CA SER A 111 10.00 -9.19 7.59
C SER A 111 11.10 -9.22 8.64
N LEU A 112 11.52 -8.06 9.17
CA LEU A 112 12.50 -7.97 10.25
C LEU A 112 11.90 -8.37 11.61
N PHE A 113 10.60 -8.41 11.72
CA PHE A 113 9.87 -8.59 12.97
C PHE A 113 9.01 -9.84 13.00
N THR A 114 9.06 -10.65 11.96
CA THR A 114 8.29 -11.88 11.87
C THR A 114 9.22 -13.06 11.62
N PRO A 115 8.92 -14.26 12.14
CA PRO A 115 9.68 -15.46 11.80
C PRO A 115 9.59 -15.74 10.31
N SER A 116 10.68 -16.22 9.75
CA SER A 116 10.72 -16.60 8.34
C SER A 116 10.03 -17.94 8.08
#